data_6f626d992aa1ee9873e027b344630dda
#
_entry.id   6f626d992aa1ee9873e027b344630dda
#
_cell.length_a   1.000
_cell.length_b   1.000
_cell.length_c   1.000
_cell.angle_alpha   90.00
_cell.angle_beta   90.00
_cell.angle_gamma   90.00
#
_symmetry.space_group_name_H-M   'P 1'
#
loop_
_entity.id
_entity.type
_entity.pdbx_description
1 polymer ?
#
loop_
_entity_poly.entity_id
_entity_poly.type
_entity_poly.pdbx_seq_one_letter_code
_entity_poly.pdbx_strand_id
1 'polypeptide(L)'
;QRQMCIRDRRYTLIEALPYDRPNTSMADFPLCPECKSEYVSADDRRFHAEPVACPSCGPQLSFVDGRRDTTVAGDSALSAALARLRSGAVVAVKGIGGYHLMCDACDVAAVTLLRQRKFRPDKPLAVMFPLAGDDGLEVVRQYAEPDTAEAELLTSPARPIVLTSKTPRCDLADNIAAGLSEIGAFLPYSPLHQLLLEGFGGPLVATSANISGEPVLTNNDDVESRLGNVADAFLHHDRPIVRPADDPVFRRIASSTRPLRIGRGCAPLELELPWTLPAPVLAAGGHMKGTVALAWDDRVVVSPHIGEMDSPRSLKVFEQVARDLQALYGVTAQTLVRDAHTGYTTHRWAGAQGLPVEDVWHHQAHASAVVAEADLPGQWLVFAWDGVGLGEDGTLWGGEALAGAPGAWRRVASFRPFRLPGGERAGREPWRSAAALHWTSERPWGDCPDNDGLAE
;
A
#
# COMPACT_ATOMS: atom_id res chain seq x y z
N GLN A 1 -5.07 8.45 24.17
CA GLN A 1 -6.27 8.64 23.33
C GLN A 1 -5.97 9.29 21.97
N ARG A 2 -5.11 10.32 21.87
CA ARG A 2 -4.74 10.95 20.57
C ARG A 2 -4.09 9.96 19.59
N GLN A 3 -3.25 9.05 20.06
CA GLN A 3 -2.50 8.09 19.22
C GLN A 3 -3.37 6.98 18.66
N MET A 4 -4.33 6.45 19.40
CA MET A 4 -5.25 5.40 18.92
C MET A 4 -6.19 5.89 17.82
N CYS A 5 -6.51 7.18 17.79
CA CYS A 5 -7.51 7.74 16.88
C CYS A 5 -7.06 7.83 15.42
N ILE A 6 -5.75 7.93 15.13
CA ILE A 6 -5.24 8.09 13.75
C ILE A 6 -4.90 6.75 13.10
N ARG A 7 -4.43 5.76 13.88
CA ARG A 7 -3.98 4.45 13.40
C ARG A 7 -5.08 3.59 12.78
N ASP A 8 -6.31 3.73 13.27
CA ASP A 8 -7.34 2.71 13.05
C ASP A 8 -8.28 3.09 11.90
N ARG A 9 -7.89 2.82 10.64
CA ARG A 9 -8.71 3.01 9.42
C ARG A 9 -9.19 4.46 9.19
N ARG A 10 -8.74 5.42 10.00
CA ARG A 10 -9.27 6.78 10.07
C ARG A 10 -8.46 7.78 9.25
N TYR A 11 -7.22 7.45 8.89
CA TYR A 11 -6.34 8.33 8.12
C TYR A 11 -6.97 8.81 6.80
N THR A 12 -7.75 7.95 6.16
CA THR A 12 -8.45 8.26 4.92
C THR A 12 -9.76 9.02 5.11
N LEU A 13 -10.21 9.17 6.37
CA LEU A 13 -11.45 9.84 6.76
C LEU A 13 -11.22 11.15 7.48
N ILE A 14 -10.18 11.22 8.33
CA ILE A 14 -9.93 12.36 9.22
C ILE A 14 -9.40 13.55 8.43
N GLU A 15 -9.95 14.73 8.69
CA GLU A 15 -9.48 16.00 8.14
C GLU A 15 -8.64 16.77 9.15
N ALA A 16 -9.08 16.78 10.41
CA ALA A 16 -8.40 17.46 11.52
C ALA A 16 -8.56 16.70 12.84
N LEU A 17 -7.72 17.02 13.83
CA LEU A 17 -7.87 16.56 15.22
C LEU A 17 -8.64 17.61 16.04
N PRO A 18 -9.42 17.22 17.10
CA PRO A 18 -9.62 15.83 17.56
C PRO A 18 -10.46 15.01 16.59
N TYR A 19 -10.41 13.66 16.71
CA TYR A 19 -11.22 12.76 15.90
C TYR A 19 -12.69 12.82 16.38
N ASP A 20 -13.43 13.69 15.77
CA ASP A 20 -14.87 13.88 15.93
C ASP A 20 -15.50 13.96 14.54
N ARG A 21 -16.80 13.61 14.42
CA ARG A 21 -17.50 13.59 13.13
C ARG A 21 -17.35 14.88 12.30
N PRO A 22 -17.44 16.10 12.88
CA PRO A 22 -17.22 17.34 12.11
C PRO A 22 -15.83 17.49 11.50
N ASN A 23 -14.84 16.75 12.01
CA ASN A 23 -13.45 16.75 11.56
C ASN A 23 -13.13 15.56 10.65
N THR A 24 -14.15 14.97 10.04
CA THR A 24 -14.02 13.81 9.13
C THR A 24 -14.82 14.03 7.86
N SER A 25 -14.55 13.23 6.82
CA SER A 25 -15.35 13.17 5.60
C SER A 25 -16.82 12.76 5.79
N MET A 26 -17.25 12.55 7.04
CA MET A 26 -18.65 12.32 7.42
C MET A 26 -19.37 13.62 7.85
N ALA A 27 -18.68 14.76 7.89
CA ALA A 27 -19.26 16.05 8.25
C ALA A 27 -20.43 16.44 7.31
N ASP A 28 -20.30 16.12 6.01
CA ASP A 28 -21.32 16.40 5.00
C ASP A 28 -22.55 15.46 5.04
N PHE A 29 -22.53 14.47 5.96
CA PHE A 29 -23.62 13.51 6.15
C PHE A 29 -24.27 13.71 7.53
N PRO A 30 -25.18 14.71 7.69
CA PRO A 30 -25.84 14.97 8.97
C PRO A 30 -26.69 13.76 9.40
N LEU A 31 -26.55 13.39 10.70
CA LEU A 31 -27.27 12.25 11.24
C LEU A 31 -28.78 12.50 11.23
N CYS A 32 -29.57 11.54 10.78
CA CYS A 32 -31.01 11.50 10.98
C CYS A 32 -31.32 11.37 12.49
N PRO A 33 -32.57 11.65 12.94
CA PRO A 33 -32.93 11.60 14.35
C PRO A 33 -32.60 10.27 15.03
N GLU A 34 -32.80 9.14 14.33
CA GLU A 34 -32.54 7.79 14.81
C GLU A 34 -31.04 7.57 15.03
N CYS A 35 -30.22 7.80 14.00
CA CYS A 35 -28.77 7.67 14.10
C CYS A 35 -28.17 8.64 15.11
N LYS A 36 -28.76 9.83 15.28
CA LYS A 36 -28.33 10.78 16.31
C LYS A 36 -28.63 10.27 17.70
N SER A 37 -29.79 9.65 17.92
CA SER A 37 -30.15 9.03 19.21
C SER A 37 -29.17 7.92 19.58
N GLU A 38 -28.82 7.03 18.64
CA GLU A 38 -27.83 5.96 18.84
C GLU A 38 -26.43 6.55 19.13
N TYR A 39 -26.04 7.60 18.40
CA TYR A 39 -24.72 8.23 18.53
C TYR A 39 -24.50 8.89 19.90
N VAL A 40 -25.55 9.47 20.53
CA VAL A 40 -25.43 10.16 21.81
C VAL A 40 -25.77 9.27 23.01
N SER A 41 -26.31 8.08 22.80
CA SER A 41 -26.72 7.15 23.86
C SER A 41 -25.50 6.36 24.36
N ALA A 42 -25.14 6.55 25.63
CA ALA A 42 -24.00 5.85 26.24
C ALA A 42 -24.17 4.32 26.32
N ASP A 43 -25.42 3.84 26.28
CA ASP A 43 -25.77 2.41 26.33
C ASP A 43 -25.80 1.76 24.94
N ASP A 44 -25.70 2.55 23.87
CA ASP A 44 -25.70 2.03 22.51
C ASP A 44 -24.29 1.69 22.04
N ARG A 45 -24.13 0.56 21.34
CA ARG A 45 -22.85 0.14 20.73
C ARG A 45 -22.28 1.15 19.73
N ARG A 46 -23.10 2.08 19.24
CA ARG A 46 -22.74 3.13 18.28
C ARG A 46 -22.43 4.47 18.94
N PHE A 47 -22.38 4.47 20.29
CA PHE A 47 -22.02 5.66 21.04
C PHE A 47 -20.69 6.24 20.56
N HIS A 48 -20.70 7.51 20.12
CA HIS A 48 -19.54 8.19 19.53
C HIS A 48 -18.84 7.38 18.41
N ALA A 49 -19.60 6.60 17.65
CA ALA A 49 -19.09 5.96 16.43
C ALA A 49 -19.16 6.99 15.28
N GLU A 50 -18.07 7.73 15.03
CA GLU A 50 -18.03 8.85 14.09
C GLU A 50 -18.53 8.51 12.67
N PRO A 51 -18.26 7.29 12.10
CA PRO A 51 -18.76 6.93 10.79
C PRO A 51 -20.19 6.35 10.80
N VAL A 52 -20.94 6.42 11.94
CA VAL A 52 -22.29 5.90 11.99
C VAL A 52 -23.19 6.59 10.97
N ALA A 53 -23.97 5.80 10.26
CA ALA A 53 -24.96 6.26 9.29
C ALA A 53 -25.95 5.12 8.98
N CYS A 54 -27.14 5.47 8.52
CA CYS A 54 -28.08 4.54 7.92
C CYS A 54 -28.27 4.86 6.44
N PRO A 55 -29.01 4.05 5.67
CA PRO A 55 -29.26 4.32 4.25
C PRO A 55 -29.89 5.69 3.96
N SER A 56 -30.61 6.28 4.93
CA SER A 56 -31.26 7.58 4.77
C SER A 56 -30.34 8.80 4.99
N CYS A 57 -29.31 8.66 5.85
CA CYS A 57 -28.43 9.78 6.21
C CYS A 57 -26.96 9.51 5.89
N GLY A 58 -26.63 8.36 5.39
CA GLY A 58 -25.26 7.97 5.03
C GLY A 58 -24.96 8.13 3.56
N PRO A 59 -23.71 7.78 3.19
CA PRO A 59 -23.27 7.79 1.82
C PRO A 59 -24.14 6.91 0.91
N GLN A 60 -24.40 7.41 -0.29
CA GLN A 60 -25.21 6.74 -1.29
C GLN A 60 -24.35 6.06 -2.35
N LEU A 61 -24.80 4.90 -2.82
CA LEU A 61 -24.17 4.17 -3.91
C LEU A 61 -24.66 4.68 -5.27
N SER A 62 -23.76 4.72 -6.23
CA SER A 62 -24.07 4.90 -7.64
C SER A 62 -23.24 3.93 -8.49
N PHE A 63 -23.87 3.37 -9.51
CA PHE A 63 -23.23 2.47 -10.46
C PHE A 63 -23.27 3.08 -11.86
N VAL A 64 -22.13 3.11 -12.52
CA VAL A 64 -21.97 3.61 -13.89
C VAL A 64 -21.47 2.46 -14.77
N ASP A 65 -22.25 2.11 -15.78
CA ASP A 65 -21.83 1.15 -16.83
C ASP A 65 -21.16 1.91 -17.97
N GLY A 66 -19.85 1.95 -18.00
CA GLY A 66 -19.08 2.70 -18.98
C GLY A 66 -19.28 2.26 -20.44
N ARG A 67 -19.86 1.07 -20.67
CA ARG A 67 -20.18 0.57 -22.02
C ARG A 67 -21.60 0.89 -22.46
N ARG A 68 -22.51 1.14 -21.51
CA ARG A 68 -23.93 1.31 -21.77
C ARG A 68 -24.45 2.72 -21.51
N ASP A 69 -23.57 3.60 -21.04
CA ASP A 69 -23.92 4.97 -20.61
C ASP A 69 -25.14 4.99 -19.67
N THR A 70 -25.16 4.04 -18.73
CA THR A 70 -26.27 3.82 -17.80
C THR A 70 -25.80 4.09 -16.39
N THR A 71 -26.51 4.96 -15.67
CA THR A 71 -26.26 5.23 -14.25
C THR A 71 -27.44 4.75 -13.41
N VAL A 72 -27.14 4.01 -12.33
CA VAL A 72 -28.13 3.48 -11.38
C VAL A 72 -27.69 3.86 -9.96
N ALA A 73 -28.64 4.21 -9.08
CA ALA A 73 -28.35 4.64 -7.71
C ALA A 73 -28.99 3.73 -6.65
N GLY A 74 -28.54 3.86 -5.40
CA GLY A 74 -29.07 3.13 -4.24
C GLY A 74 -28.84 1.63 -4.30
N ASP A 75 -29.80 0.85 -3.80
CA ASP A 75 -29.71 -0.62 -3.73
C ASP A 75 -29.58 -1.30 -5.09
N SER A 76 -30.14 -0.68 -6.12
CA SER A 76 -30.01 -1.15 -7.50
C SER A 76 -28.58 -1.04 -8.03
N ALA A 77 -27.76 -0.13 -7.50
CA ALA A 77 -26.36 0.02 -7.87
C ALA A 77 -25.53 -1.20 -7.48
N LEU A 78 -25.74 -1.73 -6.27
CA LEU A 78 -25.09 -2.96 -5.80
C LEU A 78 -25.48 -4.16 -6.67
N SER A 79 -26.78 -4.32 -6.96
CA SER A 79 -27.29 -5.39 -7.81
C SER A 79 -26.73 -5.34 -9.22
N ALA A 80 -26.59 -4.14 -9.80
CA ALA A 80 -25.99 -3.93 -11.12
C ALA A 80 -24.50 -4.30 -11.13
N ALA A 81 -23.74 -3.90 -10.09
CA ALA A 81 -22.34 -4.26 -9.95
C ALA A 81 -22.15 -5.78 -9.85
N LEU A 82 -22.97 -6.46 -9.05
CA LEU A 82 -22.96 -7.93 -8.92
C LEU A 82 -23.28 -8.64 -10.24
N ALA A 83 -24.25 -8.14 -10.99
CA ALA A 83 -24.56 -8.67 -12.31
C ALA A 83 -23.38 -8.55 -13.29
N ARG A 84 -22.65 -7.42 -13.24
CA ARG A 84 -21.46 -7.21 -14.09
C ARG A 84 -20.31 -8.13 -13.66
N LEU A 85 -20.03 -8.26 -12.35
CA LEU A 85 -18.99 -9.17 -11.84
C LEU A 85 -19.29 -10.63 -12.27
N ARG A 86 -20.52 -11.09 -12.11
CA ARG A 86 -20.94 -12.45 -12.55
C ARG A 86 -20.86 -12.67 -14.06
N SER A 87 -20.87 -11.62 -14.84
CA SER A 87 -20.67 -11.69 -16.31
C SER A 87 -19.20 -11.68 -16.72
N GLY A 88 -18.24 -11.80 -15.79
CA GLY A 88 -16.81 -11.79 -16.05
C GLY A 88 -16.23 -10.38 -16.30
N ALA A 89 -16.97 -9.32 -15.96
CA ALA A 89 -16.51 -7.95 -16.15
C ALA A 89 -15.52 -7.52 -15.05
N VAL A 90 -14.69 -6.52 -15.39
CA VAL A 90 -13.85 -5.80 -14.44
C VAL A 90 -14.63 -4.58 -13.92
N VAL A 91 -14.87 -4.51 -12.61
CA VAL A 91 -15.59 -3.42 -11.96
C VAL A 91 -14.65 -2.62 -11.06
N ALA A 92 -14.61 -1.30 -11.22
CA ALA A 92 -13.92 -0.42 -10.30
C ALA A 92 -14.82 -0.09 -9.11
N VAL A 93 -14.42 -0.48 -7.90
CA VAL A 93 -15.21 -0.32 -6.67
C VAL A 93 -14.52 0.65 -5.72
N LYS A 94 -15.24 1.67 -5.27
CA LYS A 94 -14.71 2.65 -4.30
C LYS A 94 -14.62 2.04 -2.91
N GLY A 95 -13.40 1.95 -2.38
CA GLY A 95 -13.13 1.53 -1.00
C GLY A 95 -13.05 2.70 -0.02
N ILE A 96 -12.35 2.51 1.09
CA ILE A 96 -12.14 3.57 2.10
C ILE A 96 -10.83 4.34 1.91
N GLY A 97 -9.83 3.77 1.24
CA GLY A 97 -8.52 4.38 0.97
C GLY A 97 -8.24 4.65 -0.51
N GLY A 98 -9.10 4.17 -1.39
CA GLY A 98 -9.00 4.26 -2.83
C GLY A 98 -9.93 3.27 -3.51
N TYR A 99 -9.87 3.20 -4.82
CA TYR A 99 -10.63 2.23 -5.61
C TYR A 99 -9.89 0.91 -5.78
N HIS A 100 -10.66 -0.17 -5.91
CA HIS A 100 -10.18 -1.47 -6.36
C HIS A 100 -10.72 -1.79 -7.75
N LEU A 101 -9.90 -2.41 -8.58
CA LEU A 101 -10.35 -3.14 -9.74
C LEU A 101 -10.67 -4.57 -9.29
N MET A 102 -11.92 -4.97 -9.44
CA MET A 102 -12.42 -6.26 -8.98
C MET A 102 -12.93 -7.10 -10.15
N CYS A 103 -12.70 -8.39 -10.10
CA CYS A 103 -13.27 -9.39 -11.01
C CYS A 103 -13.35 -10.75 -10.30
N ASP A 104 -14.05 -11.73 -10.87
CA ASP A 104 -14.10 -13.10 -10.36
C ASP A 104 -12.69 -13.68 -10.26
N ALA A 105 -12.29 -14.14 -9.07
CA ALA A 105 -10.97 -14.71 -8.82
C ALA A 105 -10.85 -16.16 -9.34
N CYS A 106 -11.96 -16.82 -9.65
CA CYS A 106 -11.97 -18.18 -10.19
C CYS A 106 -12.08 -18.20 -11.74
N ASP A 107 -12.40 -17.07 -12.36
CA ASP A 107 -12.52 -16.94 -13.81
C ASP A 107 -11.19 -16.52 -14.46
N VAL A 108 -10.50 -17.48 -15.10
CA VAL A 108 -9.24 -17.25 -15.81
C VAL A 108 -9.38 -16.18 -16.89
N ALA A 109 -10.52 -16.10 -17.58
CA ALA A 109 -10.74 -15.11 -18.64
C ALA A 109 -10.87 -13.69 -18.07
N ALA A 110 -11.61 -13.51 -16.98
CA ALA A 110 -11.75 -12.23 -16.29
C ALA A 110 -10.41 -11.74 -15.74
N VAL A 111 -9.63 -12.63 -15.10
CA VAL A 111 -8.29 -12.30 -14.59
C VAL A 111 -7.33 -11.95 -15.73
N THR A 112 -7.36 -12.70 -16.83
CA THR A 112 -6.54 -12.40 -18.03
C THR A 112 -6.88 -11.02 -18.60
N LEU A 113 -8.17 -10.71 -18.72
CA LEU A 113 -8.66 -9.43 -19.21
C LEU A 113 -8.16 -8.27 -18.34
N LEU A 114 -8.26 -8.41 -17.01
CA LEU A 114 -7.76 -7.43 -16.06
C LEU A 114 -6.25 -7.20 -16.23
N ARG A 115 -5.46 -8.29 -16.33
CA ARG A 115 -4.00 -8.21 -16.52
C ARG A 115 -3.62 -7.48 -17.81
N GLN A 116 -4.26 -7.84 -18.92
CA GLN A 116 -4.01 -7.21 -20.21
C GLN A 116 -4.31 -5.71 -20.18
N ARG A 117 -5.49 -5.32 -19.67
CA ARG A 117 -5.91 -3.92 -19.63
C ARG A 117 -5.08 -3.08 -18.66
N LYS A 118 -4.64 -3.68 -17.55
CA LYS A 118 -3.81 -3.01 -16.53
C LYS A 118 -2.30 -3.03 -16.88
N PHE A 119 -1.89 -3.67 -17.97
CA PHE A 119 -0.49 -3.89 -18.33
C PHE A 119 0.32 -4.49 -17.17
N ARG A 120 -0.24 -5.54 -16.56
CA ARG A 120 0.33 -6.20 -15.39
C ARG A 120 0.47 -7.71 -15.62
N PRO A 121 1.46 -8.15 -16.46
CA PRO A 121 1.56 -9.54 -16.86
C PRO A 121 1.89 -10.48 -15.70
N ASP A 122 2.87 -10.16 -14.86
CA ASP A 122 3.47 -11.11 -13.92
C ASP A 122 3.17 -10.81 -12.44
N LYS A 123 3.02 -9.53 -12.06
CA LYS A 123 2.87 -9.15 -10.65
C LYS A 123 1.61 -9.79 -10.04
N PRO A 124 1.71 -10.52 -8.89
CA PRO A 124 0.57 -11.19 -8.28
C PRO A 124 -0.61 -10.25 -7.99
N LEU A 125 -1.80 -10.80 -8.04
CA LEU A 125 -3.05 -10.12 -7.69
C LEU A 125 -3.51 -10.58 -6.31
N ALA A 126 -3.97 -9.64 -5.48
CA ALA A 126 -4.57 -9.97 -4.20
C ALA A 126 -6.04 -10.41 -4.37
N VAL A 127 -6.49 -11.30 -3.51
CA VAL A 127 -7.83 -11.87 -3.52
C VAL A 127 -8.53 -11.55 -2.21
N MET A 128 -9.71 -10.95 -2.32
CA MET A 128 -10.59 -10.68 -1.20
C MET A 128 -11.60 -11.83 -1.05
N PHE A 129 -11.64 -12.41 0.14
CA PHE A 129 -12.46 -13.59 0.45
C PHE A 129 -13.69 -13.22 1.28
N PRO A 130 -14.86 -13.83 1.04
CA PRO A 130 -16.03 -13.65 1.91
C PRO A 130 -15.76 -14.19 3.32
N LEU A 131 -16.36 -13.54 4.32
CA LEU A 131 -16.33 -14.01 5.70
C LEU A 131 -17.27 -15.20 5.85
N ALA A 132 -16.77 -16.33 6.38
CA ALA A 132 -17.57 -17.50 6.72
C ALA A 132 -16.96 -18.28 7.88
N GLY A 133 -17.79 -19.05 8.58
CA GLY A 133 -17.40 -19.79 9.77
C GLY A 133 -17.27 -18.90 11.01
N ASP A 134 -16.96 -19.53 12.14
CA ASP A 134 -16.93 -18.86 13.45
C ASP A 134 -15.81 -17.82 13.55
N ASP A 135 -14.69 -18.05 12.88
CA ASP A 135 -13.53 -17.15 12.86
C ASP A 135 -13.44 -16.29 11.57
N GLY A 136 -14.37 -16.45 10.64
CA GLY A 136 -14.43 -15.72 9.38
C GLY A 136 -13.47 -16.23 8.29
N LEU A 137 -12.74 -17.34 8.51
CA LEU A 137 -11.69 -17.83 7.61
C LEU A 137 -12.04 -19.13 6.87
N GLU A 138 -13.25 -19.64 7.01
CA GLU A 138 -13.65 -20.91 6.40
C GLU A 138 -13.44 -20.92 4.87
N VAL A 139 -13.83 -19.85 4.19
CA VAL A 139 -13.61 -19.72 2.74
C VAL A 139 -12.13 -19.56 2.41
N VAL A 140 -11.37 -18.77 3.18
CA VAL A 140 -9.92 -18.62 2.95
C VAL A 140 -9.23 -19.98 2.97
N ARG A 141 -9.59 -20.86 3.92
CA ARG A 141 -8.99 -22.21 4.07
C ARG A 141 -9.29 -23.18 2.92
N GLN A 142 -10.24 -22.88 2.08
CA GLN A 142 -10.45 -23.66 0.85
C GLN A 142 -9.37 -23.41 -0.19
N TYR A 143 -8.72 -22.24 -0.17
CA TYR A 143 -7.78 -21.78 -1.16
C TYR A 143 -6.36 -21.58 -0.64
N ALA A 144 -6.20 -21.37 0.66
CA ALA A 144 -4.93 -21.07 1.32
C ALA A 144 -4.85 -21.73 2.70
N GLU A 145 -3.61 -21.89 3.20
CA GLU A 145 -3.30 -22.52 4.49
C GLU A 145 -2.67 -21.51 5.45
N PRO A 146 -3.43 -20.50 5.95
CA PRO A 146 -2.88 -19.55 6.89
C PRO A 146 -2.53 -20.24 8.21
N ASP A 147 -1.31 -20.01 8.70
CA ASP A 147 -0.94 -20.41 10.04
C ASP A 147 -1.63 -19.53 11.11
N THR A 148 -1.39 -19.81 12.39
CA THR A 148 -2.05 -19.08 13.49
C THR A 148 -1.78 -17.58 13.45
N ALA A 149 -0.53 -17.17 13.20
CA ALA A 149 -0.15 -15.75 13.16
C ALA A 149 -0.71 -15.04 11.92
N GLU A 150 -0.75 -15.72 10.78
CA GLU A 150 -1.37 -15.23 9.55
C GLU A 150 -2.89 -15.10 9.70
N ALA A 151 -3.54 -16.07 10.36
CA ALA A 151 -4.98 -16.06 10.66
C ALA A 151 -5.34 -14.88 11.59
N GLU A 152 -4.58 -14.67 12.65
CA GLU A 152 -4.74 -13.52 13.56
C GLU A 152 -4.60 -12.19 12.80
N LEU A 153 -3.64 -12.10 11.90
CA LEU A 153 -3.40 -10.90 11.09
C LEU A 153 -4.54 -10.66 10.09
N LEU A 154 -5.00 -11.70 9.38
CA LEU A 154 -6.14 -11.65 8.47
C LEU A 154 -7.41 -11.14 9.17
N THR A 155 -7.64 -11.61 10.41
CA THR A 155 -8.84 -11.25 11.19
C THR A 155 -8.68 -9.96 12.00
N SER A 156 -7.46 -9.40 12.06
CA SER A 156 -7.17 -8.15 12.76
C SER A 156 -8.03 -6.99 12.23
N PRO A 157 -8.24 -5.92 13.01
CA PRO A 157 -8.96 -4.73 12.54
C PRO A 157 -8.41 -4.11 11.25
N ALA A 158 -7.13 -4.21 11.00
CA ALA A 158 -6.49 -3.67 9.80
C ALA A 158 -6.87 -4.42 8.52
N ARG A 159 -7.26 -5.71 8.63
CA ARG A 159 -7.62 -6.54 7.47
C ARG A 159 -6.59 -6.41 6.33
N PRO A 160 -5.29 -6.67 6.59
CA PRO A 160 -4.25 -6.53 5.59
C PRO A 160 -4.31 -7.63 4.54
N ILE A 161 -3.63 -7.41 3.43
CA ILE A 161 -3.26 -8.49 2.52
C ILE A 161 -2.15 -9.29 3.21
N VAL A 162 -2.38 -10.58 3.43
CA VAL A 162 -1.42 -11.52 4.01
C VAL A 162 -0.99 -12.49 2.92
N LEU A 163 0.31 -12.61 2.70
CA LEU A 163 0.87 -13.62 1.81
C LEU A 163 0.87 -14.94 2.55
N THR A 164 0.09 -15.91 2.07
CA THR A 164 -0.11 -17.23 2.68
C THR A 164 -0.03 -18.33 1.63
N SER A 165 0.37 -19.54 2.05
CA SER A 165 0.56 -20.69 1.17
C SER A 165 -0.76 -21.12 0.53
N LYS A 166 -0.73 -21.50 -0.75
CA LYS A 166 -1.87 -22.08 -1.46
C LYS A 166 -2.16 -23.48 -0.95
N THR A 167 -3.44 -23.85 -0.89
CA THR A 167 -3.84 -25.27 -0.75
C THR A 167 -3.44 -26.05 -2.01
N PRO A 168 -3.22 -27.38 -1.90
CA PRO A 168 -2.93 -28.23 -3.06
C PRO A 168 -4.04 -28.27 -4.12
N ARG A 169 -5.28 -27.93 -3.74
CA ARG A 169 -6.45 -27.88 -4.62
C ARG A 169 -7.06 -26.46 -4.66
N CYS A 170 -6.20 -25.50 -4.91
CA CYS A 170 -6.64 -24.11 -5.03
C CYS A 170 -7.33 -23.90 -6.38
N ASP A 171 -8.64 -23.70 -6.38
CA ASP A 171 -9.46 -23.47 -7.58
C ASP A 171 -9.49 -21.99 -8.03
N LEU A 172 -8.59 -21.16 -7.54
CA LEU A 172 -8.38 -19.81 -8.09
C LEU A 172 -7.77 -19.90 -9.48
N ALA A 173 -8.03 -18.89 -10.30
CA ALA A 173 -7.42 -18.80 -11.63
C ALA A 173 -5.87 -18.83 -11.52
N ASP A 174 -5.23 -19.75 -12.26
CA ASP A 174 -3.78 -20.00 -12.18
C ASP A 174 -2.93 -18.75 -12.39
N ASN A 175 -3.44 -17.82 -13.17
CA ASN A 175 -2.77 -16.56 -13.47
C ASN A 175 -2.93 -15.47 -12.39
N ILE A 176 -3.52 -15.75 -11.23
CA ILE A 176 -3.53 -14.82 -10.08
C ILE A 176 -2.13 -14.66 -9.48
N ALA A 177 -1.43 -15.78 -9.31
CA ALA A 177 -0.08 -15.83 -8.76
C ALA A 177 0.69 -16.97 -9.44
N ALA A 178 0.89 -16.83 -10.76
CA ALA A 178 1.54 -17.84 -11.58
C ALA A 178 2.97 -18.12 -11.09
N GLY A 179 3.31 -19.41 -10.97
CA GLY A 179 4.64 -19.83 -10.52
C GLY A 179 4.97 -19.56 -9.06
N LEU A 180 4.03 -19.02 -8.26
CA LEU A 180 4.23 -18.78 -6.83
C LEU A 180 3.45 -19.78 -5.99
N SER A 181 4.03 -20.18 -4.86
CA SER A 181 3.38 -21.03 -3.86
C SER A 181 2.45 -20.26 -2.91
N GLU A 182 2.54 -18.93 -2.90
CA GLU A 182 1.75 -18.06 -2.03
C GLU A 182 0.71 -17.26 -2.83
N ILE A 183 -0.36 -16.86 -2.17
CA ILE A 183 -1.32 -15.85 -2.64
C ILE A 183 -1.43 -14.72 -1.62
N GLY A 184 -1.80 -13.53 -2.08
CA GLY A 184 -2.18 -12.43 -1.21
C GLY A 184 -3.66 -12.52 -0.87
N ALA A 185 -3.99 -13.04 0.31
CA ALA A 185 -5.35 -13.16 0.82
C ALA A 185 -5.70 -11.98 1.74
N PHE A 186 -6.93 -11.49 1.71
CA PHE A 186 -7.45 -10.54 2.70
C PHE A 186 -8.97 -10.61 2.80
N LEU A 187 -9.50 -10.03 3.88
CA LEU A 187 -10.91 -10.03 4.19
C LEU A 187 -11.56 -8.66 3.94
N PRO A 188 -12.89 -8.59 3.74
CA PRO A 188 -13.59 -7.33 3.57
C PRO A 188 -13.41 -6.43 4.80
N TYR A 189 -13.07 -5.19 4.56
CA TYR A 189 -12.80 -4.18 5.59
C TYR A 189 -13.78 -3.00 5.55
N SER A 190 -14.73 -3.03 4.65
CA SER A 190 -15.85 -2.07 4.60
C SER A 190 -17.17 -2.79 4.41
N PRO A 191 -18.31 -2.19 4.85
CA PRO A 191 -19.63 -2.76 4.62
C PRO A 191 -19.91 -3.03 3.13
N LEU A 192 -19.49 -2.16 2.23
CA LEU A 192 -19.66 -2.37 0.79
C LEU A 192 -18.94 -3.61 0.28
N HIS A 193 -17.70 -3.84 0.71
CA HIS A 193 -16.97 -5.06 0.34
C HIS A 193 -17.65 -6.32 0.87
N GLN A 194 -18.19 -6.27 2.11
CA GLN A 194 -18.93 -7.39 2.70
C GLN A 194 -20.18 -7.71 1.86
N LEU A 195 -20.99 -6.69 1.53
CA LEU A 195 -22.19 -6.85 0.72
C LEU A 195 -21.88 -7.38 -0.69
N LEU A 196 -20.79 -6.91 -1.31
CA LEU A 196 -20.34 -7.42 -2.61
C LEU A 196 -19.96 -8.89 -2.56
N LEU A 197 -19.16 -9.30 -1.57
CA LEU A 197 -18.70 -10.69 -1.45
C LEU A 197 -19.85 -11.63 -1.10
N GLU A 198 -20.74 -11.24 -0.18
CA GLU A 198 -21.95 -11.99 0.15
C GLU A 198 -22.87 -12.13 -1.07
N GLY A 199 -23.13 -11.02 -1.75
CA GLY A 199 -23.97 -11.03 -2.95
C GLY A 199 -23.33 -11.79 -4.11
N PHE A 200 -22.02 -11.79 -4.28
CA PHE A 200 -21.31 -12.52 -5.32
C PHE A 200 -21.26 -14.03 -5.02
N GLY A 201 -20.98 -14.39 -3.78
CA GLY A 201 -20.93 -15.77 -3.28
C GLY A 201 -19.57 -16.46 -3.49
N GLY A 202 -18.50 -15.73 -3.73
CA GLY A 202 -17.15 -16.27 -3.96
C GLY A 202 -16.05 -15.24 -3.79
N PRO A 203 -14.77 -15.65 -3.95
CA PRO A 203 -13.65 -14.75 -3.85
C PRO A 203 -13.55 -13.83 -5.08
N LEU A 204 -13.14 -12.58 -4.84
CA LEU A 204 -12.92 -11.58 -5.88
C LEU A 204 -11.45 -11.15 -5.90
N VAL A 205 -10.86 -11.04 -7.07
CA VAL A 205 -9.64 -10.25 -7.22
C VAL A 205 -9.95 -8.84 -6.77
N ALA A 206 -9.06 -8.23 -5.98
CA ALA A 206 -9.14 -6.83 -5.62
C ALA A 206 -7.74 -6.22 -5.67
N THR A 207 -7.44 -5.52 -6.76
CA THR A 207 -6.18 -4.82 -6.95
C THR A 207 -6.40 -3.32 -6.98
N SER A 208 -5.42 -2.52 -6.50
CA SER A 208 -5.51 -1.07 -6.48
C SER A 208 -5.87 -0.51 -7.86
N ALA A 209 -6.82 0.42 -7.91
CA ALA A 209 -7.22 1.10 -9.13
C ALA A 209 -6.31 2.31 -9.36
N ASN A 210 -5.21 2.09 -10.07
CA ASN A 210 -4.19 3.08 -10.39
C ASN A 210 -3.51 2.73 -11.71
N ILE A 211 -2.88 3.71 -12.33
CA ILE A 211 -1.87 3.48 -13.35
C ILE A 211 -0.62 2.97 -12.65
N SER A 212 0.13 2.07 -13.30
CA SER A 212 1.32 1.42 -12.69
C SER A 212 2.28 2.46 -12.13
N GLY A 213 2.72 2.25 -10.86
CA GLY A 213 3.63 3.15 -10.15
C GLY A 213 2.96 4.37 -9.49
N GLU A 214 1.75 4.74 -9.87
CA GLU A 214 1.03 5.86 -9.25
C GLU A 214 0.27 5.47 -7.97
N PRO A 215 -0.03 6.43 -7.08
CA PRO A 215 -0.95 6.22 -5.97
C PRO A 215 -2.36 5.82 -6.43
N VAL A 216 -3.07 5.09 -5.58
CA VAL A 216 -4.46 4.69 -5.83
C VAL A 216 -5.37 5.90 -6.09
N LEU A 217 -6.33 5.77 -7.00
CA LEU A 217 -7.30 6.81 -7.31
C LEU A 217 -8.39 6.88 -6.23
N THR A 218 -8.85 8.10 -5.92
CA THR A 218 -9.82 8.37 -4.85
C THR A 218 -11.06 9.14 -5.32
N ASN A 219 -10.97 9.87 -6.42
CA ASN A 219 -12.04 10.68 -6.98
C ASN A 219 -12.82 9.89 -8.05
N ASN A 220 -14.14 10.04 -8.10
CA ASN A 220 -15.02 9.32 -9.01
C ASN A 220 -14.73 9.67 -10.47
N ASP A 221 -14.68 10.96 -10.80
CA ASP A 221 -14.49 11.44 -12.17
C ASP A 221 -13.09 11.06 -12.70
N ASP A 222 -12.07 11.15 -11.83
CA ASP A 222 -10.70 10.72 -12.16
C ASP A 222 -10.64 9.23 -12.48
N VAL A 223 -11.36 8.40 -11.73
CA VAL A 223 -11.39 6.94 -11.96
C VAL A 223 -12.08 6.63 -13.29
N GLU A 224 -13.23 7.21 -13.56
CA GLU A 224 -13.94 7.01 -14.81
C GLU A 224 -13.10 7.46 -16.01
N SER A 225 -12.51 8.65 -15.95
CA SER A 225 -11.73 9.22 -17.06
C SER A 225 -10.43 8.44 -17.31
N ARG A 226 -9.73 8.02 -16.26
CA ARG A 226 -8.40 7.40 -16.37
C ARG A 226 -8.44 5.89 -16.53
N LEU A 227 -9.46 5.22 -16.01
CA LEU A 227 -9.59 3.76 -16.04
C LEU A 227 -10.75 3.26 -16.90
N GLY A 228 -11.38 4.10 -17.71
CA GLY A 228 -12.45 3.70 -18.64
C GLY A 228 -12.03 2.62 -19.65
N ASN A 229 -10.74 2.50 -19.97
CA ASN A 229 -10.20 1.42 -20.80
C ASN A 229 -9.84 0.15 -20.01
N VAL A 230 -9.83 0.22 -18.67
CA VAL A 230 -9.47 -0.90 -17.78
C VAL A 230 -10.71 -1.52 -17.17
N ALA A 231 -11.59 -0.72 -16.58
CA ALA A 231 -12.84 -1.15 -15.98
C ALA A 231 -14.00 -1.10 -17.01
N ASP A 232 -14.91 -2.07 -16.90
CA ASP A 232 -16.14 -2.11 -17.67
C ASP A 232 -17.25 -1.28 -17.02
N ALA A 233 -17.18 -1.14 -15.69
CA ALA A 233 -18.15 -0.42 -14.88
C ALA A 233 -17.53 0.10 -13.59
N PHE A 234 -18.25 1.01 -12.93
CA PHE A 234 -17.81 1.70 -11.74
C PHE A 234 -18.89 1.65 -10.66
N LEU A 235 -18.53 1.24 -9.45
CA LEU A 235 -19.37 1.32 -8.27
C LEU A 235 -18.80 2.36 -7.32
N HIS A 236 -19.47 3.48 -7.25
CA HIS A 236 -19.11 4.62 -6.42
C HIS A 236 -19.90 4.69 -5.12
N HIS A 237 -19.40 5.43 -4.19
CA HIS A 237 -20.16 6.09 -3.13
C HIS A 237 -19.74 7.57 -3.09
N ASP A 238 -20.63 8.43 -2.59
CA ASP A 238 -20.44 9.89 -2.56
C ASP A 238 -19.55 10.37 -1.40
N ARG A 239 -19.21 9.51 -0.40
CA ARG A 239 -18.29 9.90 0.66
C ARG A 239 -16.88 10.16 0.09
N PRO A 240 -16.29 11.34 0.37
CA PRO A 240 -14.91 11.64 -0.03
C PRO A 240 -13.89 10.70 0.64
N ILE A 241 -12.81 10.42 -0.07
CA ILE A 241 -11.59 9.84 0.49
C ILE A 241 -10.60 10.98 0.65
N VAL A 242 -10.31 11.36 1.88
CA VAL A 242 -9.49 12.56 2.19
C VAL A 242 -8.05 12.36 1.73
N ARG A 243 -7.49 11.17 1.99
CA ARG A 243 -6.11 10.82 1.60
C ARG A 243 -6.07 9.42 0.99
N PRO A 244 -5.34 9.22 -0.10
CA PRO A 244 -5.14 7.88 -0.66
C PRO A 244 -4.33 7.03 0.33
N ALA A 245 -4.70 5.75 0.44
CA ALA A 245 -3.94 4.76 1.16
C ALA A 245 -4.16 3.39 0.53
N ASP A 246 -3.09 2.78 0.06
CA ASP A 246 -3.09 1.40 -0.44
C ASP A 246 -3.38 0.39 0.67
N ASP A 247 -3.72 -0.83 0.29
CA ASP A 247 -3.81 -1.93 1.23
C ASP A 247 -2.44 -2.31 1.77
N PRO A 248 -2.30 -2.53 3.09
CA PRO A 248 -1.06 -3.02 3.67
C PRO A 248 -0.81 -4.47 3.25
N VAL A 249 0.46 -4.83 3.07
CA VAL A 249 0.87 -6.19 2.71
C VAL A 249 1.80 -6.73 3.77
N PHE A 250 1.50 -7.90 4.27
CA PHE A 250 2.28 -8.59 5.28
C PHE A 250 2.71 -9.97 4.79
N ARG A 251 3.83 -10.42 5.30
CA ARG A 251 4.34 -11.77 5.09
C ARG A 251 4.92 -12.31 6.38
N ARG A 252 4.76 -13.59 6.63
CA ARG A 252 5.50 -14.27 7.67
C ARG A 252 6.93 -14.52 7.20
N ILE A 253 7.90 -14.03 7.97
CA ILE A 253 9.33 -14.24 7.73
C ILE A 253 9.92 -14.84 9.00
N ALA A 254 10.36 -16.08 8.92
CA ALA A 254 10.77 -16.89 10.08
C ALA A 254 9.65 -16.95 11.15
N SER A 255 9.88 -16.46 12.35
CA SER A 255 8.93 -16.50 13.46
C SER A 255 8.06 -15.26 13.60
N SER A 256 8.21 -14.24 12.75
CA SER A 256 7.51 -12.95 12.87
C SER A 256 6.74 -12.60 11.60
N THR A 257 5.60 -11.94 11.79
CA THR A 257 4.88 -11.27 10.69
C THR A 257 5.52 -9.91 10.43
N ARG A 258 5.90 -9.64 9.18
CA ARG A 258 6.56 -8.38 8.78
C ARG A 258 5.73 -7.64 7.74
N PRO A 259 5.56 -6.32 7.88
CA PRO A 259 4.98 -5.51 6.83
C PRO A 259 5.96 -5.38 5.66
N LEU A 260 5.51 -5.75 4.46
CA LEU A 260 6.21 -5.46 3.21
C LEU A 260 5.79 -4.10 2.65
N ARG A 261 4.60 -3.65 3.03
CA ARG A 261 4.05 -2.34 2.70
C ARG A 261 3.09 -1.93 3.80
N ILE A 262 3.28 -0.73 4.35
CA ILE A 262 2.32 -0.12 5.27
C ILE A 262 1.27 0.67 4.48
N GLY A 263 0.03 0.59 4.90
CA GLY A 263 -1.11 1.19 4.21
C GLY A 263 -2.26 1.47 5.17
N ARG A 264 -3.49 1.49 4.65
CA ARG A 264 -4.69 1.75 5.46
C ARG A 264 -4.76 0.81 6.69
N GLY A 265 -5.16 1.33 7.81
CA GLY A 265 -5.27 0.57 9.06
C GLY A 265 -3.94 0.26 9.77
N CYS A 266 -2.80 0.47 9.09
CA CYS A 266 -1.47 0.29 9.64
C CYS A 266 -0.63 1.56 9.61
N ALA A 267 -1.06 2.58 8.87
CA ALA A 267 -0.41 3.87 8.76
C ALA A 267 -1.39 5.01 9.05
N PRO A 268 -0.90 6.14 9.56
CA PRO A 268 0.49 6.44 9.91
C PRO A 268 1.05 5.50 10.98
N LEU A 269 2.28 4.99 10.75
CA LEU A 269 2.97 4.16 11.73
C LEU A 269 3.73 5.07 12.69
N GLU A 270 3.40 4.99 13.98
CA GLU A 270 4.10 5.72 15.03
C GLU A 270 5.09 4.80 15.73
N LEU A 271 6.32 5.27 15.87
CA LEU A 271 7.40 4.60 16.57
C LEU A 271 8.02 5.57 17.59
N GLU A 272 8.53 5.03 18.69
CA GLU A 272 9.32 5.76 19.66
C GLU A 272 10.79 5.66 19.29
N LEU A 273 11.51 6.79 19.34
CA LEU A 273 12.94 6.82 19.09
C LEU A 273 13.67 6.64 20.43
N PRO A 274 14.83 5.95 20.45
CA PRO A 274 15.62 5.79 21.66
C PRO A 274 16.39 7.07 22.07
N TRP A 275 16.12 8.19 21.44
CA TRP A 275 16.71 9.50 21.72
C TRP A 275 15.72 10.62 21.41
N THR A 276 15.95 11.79 22.02
CA THR A 276 15.16 13.00 21.75
C THR A 276 15.82 13.85 20.67
N LEU A 277 15.05 14.23 19.67
CA LEU A 277 15.50 15.12 18.59
C LEU A 277 15.54 16.58 19.08
N PRO A 278 16.56 17.36 18.70
CA PRO A 278 16.66 18.77 19.09
C PRO A 278 15.65 19.67 18.39
N ALA A 279 15.11 19.26 17.26
CA ALA A 279 14.13 19.98 16.47
C ALA A 279 13.32 19.02 15.58
N PRO A 280 12.09 19.39 15.18
CA PRO A 280 11.29 18.58 14.27
C PRO A 280 11.93 18.44 12.88
N VAL A 281 11.88 17.22 12.35
CA VAL A 281 12.48 16.80 11.08
C VAL A 281 11.44 16.15 10.19
N LEU A 282 11.46 16.46 8.89
CA LEU A 282 10.69 15.77 7.87
C LEU A 282 11.63 15.04 6.91
N ALA A 283 11.50 13.72 6.83
CA ALA A 283 12.26 12.90 5.90
C ALA A 283 11.46 12.64 4.62
N ALA A 284 12.04 13.00 3.47
CA ALA A 284 11.42 12.88 2.15
C ALA A 284 11.52 11.46 1.55
N GLY A 285 12.32 10.58 2.16
CA GLY A 285 12.53 9.22 1.66
C GLY A 285 13.23 9.13 0.31
N GLY A 286 13.25 7.91 -0.25
CA GLY A 286 13.81 7.62 -1.57
C GLY A 286 12.83 7.88 -2.72
N HIS A 287 13.19 7.39 -3.91
CA HIS A 287 12.41 7.59 -5.14
C HIS A 287 11.34 6.50 -5.36
N MET A 288 11.70 5.25 -5.09
CA MET A 288 10.82 4.09 -5.25
C MET A 288 10.16 3.74 -3.91
N LYS A 289 8.91 3.25 -3.98
CA LYS A 289 8.13 2.86 -2.78
C LYS A 289 8.09 3.96 -1.72
N GLY A 290 8.00 5.22 -2.16
CA GLY A 290 8.14 6.40 -1.33
C GLY A 290 7.17 6.44 -0.15
N THR A 291 7.67 6.91 0.99
CA THR A 291 6.93 7.31 2.19
C THR A 291 7.50 8.62 2.70
N VAL A 292 6.76 9.30 3.54
CA VAL A 292 7.22 10.50 4.27
C VAL A 292 7.28 10.15 5.75
N ALA A 293 8.32 10.59 6.45
CA ALA A 293 8.37 10.46 7.91
C ALA A 293 8.51 11.84 8.56
N LEU A 294 7.71 12.11 9.59
CA LEU A 294 7.79 13.29 10.43
C LEU A 294 8.27 12.84 11.82
N ALA A 295 9.32 13.48 12.32
CA ALA A 295 9.89 13.15 13.62
C ALA A 295 10.07 14.40 14.49
N TRP A 296 9.81 14.29 15.78
CA TRP A 296 9.96 15.34 16.78
C TRP A 296 10.08 14.72 18.18
N ASP A 297 10.76 15.36 19.07
CA ASP A 297 11.03 14.83 20.40
C ASP A 297 11.60 13.39 20.31
N ASP A 298 10.94 12.42 20.89
CA ASP A 298 11.25 10.98 20.87
C ASP A 298 10.32 10.18 19.92
N ARG A 299 9.67 10.82 18.96
CA ARG A 299 8.65 10.21 18.10
C ARG A 299 9.01 10.30 16.63
N VAL A 300 8.64 9.28 15.90
CA VAL A 300 8.60 9.29 14.44
C VAL A 300 7.27 8.73 13.93
N VAL A 301 6.72 9.38 12.95
CA VAL A 301 5.47 8.99 12.28
C VAL A 301 5.75 8.80 10.81
N VAL A 302 5.48 7.58 10.32
CA VAL A 302 5.70 7.21 8.91
C VAL A 302 4.36 7.14 8.19
N SER A 303 4.26 7.81 7.05
CA SER A 303 3.06 7.85 6.21
C SER A 303 2.72 6.47 5.63
N PRO A 304 1.49 6.28 5.12
CA PRO A 304 1.22 5.20 4.18
C PRO A 304 2.18 5.25 2.98
N HIS A 305 2.37 4.09 2.36
CA HIS A 305 3.04 3.98 1.07
C HIS A 305 2.37 4.89 0.02
N ILE A 306 3.17 5.67 -0.68
CA ILE A 306 2.70 6.61 -1.70
C ILE A 306 2.90 6.02 -3.10
N GLY A 307 4.06 5.44 -3.36
CA GLY A 307 4.41 4.83 -4.63
C GLY A 307 5.74 5.35 -5.19
N GLU A 308 5.88 5.23 -6.51
CA GLU A 308 7.07 5.70 -7.23
C GLU A 308 6.94 7.18 -7.58
N MET A 309 8.01 7.95 -7.44
CA MET A 309 8.01 9.41 -7.66
C MET A 309 8.26 9.79 -9.13
N ASP A 310 7.94 8.89 -10.07
CA ASP A 310 8.14 9.08 -11.51
C ASP A 310 7.05 9.96 -12.16
N SER A 311 5.88 10.08 -11.54
CA SER A 311 4.76 10.81 -12.11
C SER A 311 4.48 12.13 -11.39
N PRO A 312 3.97 13.17 -12.11
CA PRO A 312 3.52 14.41 -11.47
C PRO A 312 2.43 14.17 -10.41
N ARG A 313 1.59 13.15 -10.60
CA ARG A 313 0.55 12.80 -9.64
C ARG A 313 1.14 12.23 -8.35
N SER A 314 2.14 11.37 -8.44
CA SER A 314 2.84 10.84 -7.27
C SER A 314 3.47 11.97 -6.45
N LEU A 315 4.14 12.92 -7.10
CA LEU A 315 4.72 14.08 -6.44
C LEU A 315 3.64 14.93 -5.76
N LYS A 316 2.50 15.18 -6.42
CA LYS A 316 1.38 15.93 -5.83
C LYS A 316 0.82 15.25 -4.57
N VAL A 317 0.66 13.92 -4.59
CA VAL A 317 0.22 13.15 -3.43
C VAL A 317 1.28 13.17 -2.33
N PHE A 318 2.56 13.04 -2.68
CA PHE A 318 3.68 13.15 -1.75
C PHE A 318 3.68 14.50 -1.02
N GLU A 319 3.54 15.59 -1.74
CA GLU A 319 3.45 16.95 -1.18
C GLU A 319 2.22 17.12 -0.26
N GLN A 320 1.07 16.55 -0.66
CA GLN A 320 -0.12 16.55 0.17
C GLN A 320 0.14 15.80 1.47
N VAL A 321 0.69 14.59 1.41
CA VAL A 321 1.00 13.77 2.59
C VAL A 321 1.98 14.47 3.52
N ALA A 322 3.02 15.11 2.97
CA ALA A 322 4.00 15.86 3.76
C ALA A 322 3.38 17.05 4.52
N ARG A 323 2.44 17.76 3.89
CA ARG A 323 1.68 18.85 4.56
C ARG A 323 0.70 18.29 5.60
N ASP A 324 -0.04 17.26 5.22
CA ASP A 324 -1.11 16.69 6.03
C ASP A 324 -0.59 16.05 7.32
N LEU A 325 0.57 15.36 7.28
CA LEU A 325 1.19 14.83 8.50
C LEU A 325 1.53 15.95 9.47
N GLN A 326 2.15 17.03 9.01
CA GLN A 326 2.49 18.17 9.85
C GLN A 326 1.23 18.83 10.46
N ALA A 327 0.19 19.02 9.65
CA ALA A 327 -1.08 19.59 10.10
C ALA A 327 -1.79 18.69 11.12
N LEU A 328 -1.85 17.38 10.88
CA LEU A 328 -2.51 16.41 11.77
C LEU A 328 -1.86 16.34 13.16
N TYR A 329 -0.54 16.39 13.21
CA TYR A 329 0.20 16.31 14.47
C TYR A 329 0.47 17.67 15.10
N GLY A 330 0.19 18.77 14.39
CA GLY A 330 0.46 20.14 14.85
C GLY A 330 1.97 20.42 14.99
N VAL A 331 2.79 19.76 14.14
CA VAL A 331 4.25 19.84 14.17
C VAL A 331 4.75 20.34 12.83
N THR A 332 5.55 21.41 12.86
CA THR A 332 6.18 21.96 11.64
C THR A 332 7.65 21.60 11.63
N ALA A 333 8.10 20.96 10.57
CA ALA A 333 9.50 20.60 10.39
C ALA A 333 10.39 21.83 10.28
N GLN A 334 11.55 21.78 10.93
CA GLN A 334 12.60 22.80 10.86
C GLN A 334 13.77 22.38 9.98
N THR A 335 13.93 21.09 9.74
CA THR A 335 14.95 20.50 8.89
C THR A 335 14.33 19.44 8.00
N LEU A 336 14.84 19.32 6.78
CA LEU A 336 14.49 18.24 5.86
C LEU A 336 15.65 17.24 5.77
N VAL A 337 15.29 15.95 5.72
CA VAL A 337 16.24 14.88 5.44
C VAL A 337 15.85 14.22 4.12
N ARG A 338 16.81 13.96 3.26
CA ARG A 338 16.59 13.36 1.94
C ARG A 338 17.66 12.34 1.59
N ASP A 339 17.32 11.47 0.66
CA ASP A 339 18.33 10.60 0.02
C ASP A 339 19.37 11.43 -0.73
N ALA A 340 20.64 11.09 -0.59
CA ALA A 340 21.75 11.79 -1.23
C ALA A 340 21.76 11.70 -2.77
N HIS A 341 20.93 10.83 -3.35
CA HIS A 341 20.85 10.63 -4.80
C HIS A 341 20.21 11.84 -5.51
N THR A 342 21.02 12.68 -6.13
CA THR A 342 20.59 13.94 -6.78
C THR A 342 19.59 13.78 -7.92
N GLY A 343 19.53 12.60 -8.53
CA GLY A 343 18.55 12.24 -9.58
C GLY A 343 17.12 12.05 -9.07
N TYR A 344 16.92 11.85 -7.77
CA TYR A 344 15.60 11.61 -7.22
C TYR A 344 14.72 12.85 -7.18
N THR A 345 13.44 12.67 -7.48
CA THR A 345 12.45 13.75 -7.43
C THR A 345 12.29 14.29 -6.00
N THR A 346 12.32 13.41 -5.00
CA THR A 346 12.27 13.79 -3.58
C THR A 346 13.48 14.60 -3.14
N HIS A 347 14.69 14.32 -3.70
CA HIS A 347 15.89 15.12 -3.46
C HIS A 347 15.71 16.56 -3.94
N ARG A 348 15.25 16.74 -5.19
CA ARG A 348 15.01 18.08 -5.77
C ARG A 348 13.90 18.82 -5.03
N TRP A 349 12.82 18.11 -4.69
CA TRP A 349 11.72 18.68 -3.93
C TRP A 349 12.20 19.25 -2.59
N ALA A 350 12.94 18.46 -1.80
CA ALA A 350 13.46 18.91 -0.50
C ALA A 350 14.35 20.16 -0.63
N GLY A 351 15.21 20.20 -1.64
CA GLY A 351 16.06 21.37 -1.90
C GLY A 351 15.31 22.64 -2.27
N ALA A 352 14.07 22.53 -2.72
CA ALA A 352 13.22 23.67 -3.11
C ALA A 352 12.37 24.23 -1.95
N GLN A 353 12.35 23.61 -0.76
CA GLN A 353 11.48 24.02 0.35
C GLN A 353 11.99 25.21 1.17
N GLY A 354 13.23 25.63 0.98
CA GLY A 354 13.82 26.78 1.71
C GLY A 354 14.16 26.50 3.18
N LEU A 355 14.15 25.26 3.61
CA LEU A 355 14.57 24.79 4.93
C LEU A 355 16.00 24.24 4.86
N PRO A 356 16.74 24.18 5.98
CA PRO A 356 17.95 23.38 6.08
C PRO A 356 17.71 21.94 5.61
N VAL A 357 18.65 21.39 4.84
CA VAL A 357 18.53 20.03 4.28
C VAL A 357 19.76 19.22 4.63
N GLU A 358 19.53 17.99 5.09
CA GLU A 358 20.57 17.00 5.35
C GLU A 358 20.45 15.83 4.36
N ASP A 359 21.57 15.47 3.75
CA ASP A 359 21.67 14.32 2.85
C ASP A 359 22.02 13.05 3.64
N VAL A 360 21.31 11.96 3.38
CA VAL A 360 21.57 10.66 3.99
C VAL A 360 21.81 9.61 2.90
N TRP A 361 22.85 8.79 3.08
CA TRP A 361 23.18 7.72 2.16
C TRP A 361 22.19 6.57 2.28
N HIS A 362 21.74 6.05 1.16
CA HIS A 362 20.65 5.09 1.06
C HIS A 362 20.82 3.87 2.00
N HIS A 363 21.93 3.17 1.90
CA HIS A 363 22.19 1.98 2.72
C HIS A 363 22.43 2.29 4.20
N GLN A 364 22.94 3.49 4.51
CA GLN A 364 23.06 3.96 5.89
C GLN A 364 21.67 4.24 6.50
N ALA A 365 20.72 4.73 5.70
CA ALA A 365 19.33 4.89 6.12
C ALA A 365 18.69 3.53 6.44
N HIS A 366 18.88 2.51 5.57
CA HIS A 366 18.43 1.14 5.85
C HIS A 366 19.01 0.59 7.16
N ALA A 367 20.33 0.74 7.35
CA ALA A 367 21.00 0.27 8.57
C ALA A 367 20.47 0.98 9.82
N SER A 368 20.27 2.30 9.76
CA SER A 368 19.73 3.08 10.88
C SER A 368 18.30 2.70 11.23
N ALA A 369 17.45 2.45 10.23
CA ALA A 369 16.06 2.03 10.44
C ALA A 369 15.98 0.68 11.19
N VAL A 370 16.77 -0.31 10.79
CA VAL A 370 16.81 -1.63 11.45
C VAL A 370 17.24 -1.52 12.90
N VAL A 371 18.25 -0.70 13.19
CA VAL A 371 18.76 -0.49 14.57
C VAL A 371 17.72 0.25 15.42
N ALA A 372 17.05 1.25 14.87
CA ALA A 372 15.99 1.96 15.58
C ALA A 372 14.80 1.05 15.93
N GLU A 373 14.42 0.14 15.03
CA GLU A 373 13.37 -0.84 15.29
C GLU A 373 13.77 -1.91 16.32
N ALA A 374 15.06 -2.24 16.42
CA ALA A 374 15.55 -3.27 17.32
C ALA A 374 15.66 -2.80 18.78
N ASP A 375 15.67 -1.47 19.01
CA ASP A 375 15.80 -0.83 20.35
C ASP A 375 16.94 -1.43 21.18
N LEU A 376 18.10 -1.67 20.57
CA LEU A 376 19.26 -2.23 21.23
C LEU A 376 20.44 -1.25 21.12
N PRO A 377 21.07 -0.86 22.23
CA PRO A 377 22.23 0.03 22.23
C PRO A 377 23.48 -0.66 21.72
N GLY A 378 24.46 0.12 21.26
CA GLY A 378 25.82 -0.34 20.99
C GLY A 378 26.25 -0.21 19.54
N GLN A 379 27.28 -0.97 19.18
CA GLN A 379 27.84 -1.06 17.84
C GLN A 379 27.24 -2.24 17.11
N TRP A 380 26.92 -2.05 15.84
CA TRP A 380 26.22 -3.01 15.02
C TRP A 380 27.04 -3.40 13.79
N LEU A 381 26.83 -4.62 13.34
CA LEU A 381 27.15 -5.05 11.98
C LEU A 381 25.82 -5.30 11.26
N VAL A 382 25.51 -4.46 10.29
CA VAL A 382 24.27 -4.52 9.52
C VAL A 382 24.58 -4.92 8.08
N PHE A 383 23.87 -5.91 7.57
CA PHE A 383 23.88 -6.27 6.15
C PHE A 383 22.70 -5.62 5.47
N ALA A 384 22.98 -4.61 4.64
CA ALA A 384 22.00 -3.89 3.86
C ALA A 384 21.99 -4.44 2.43
N TRP A 385 21.00 -5.28 2.13
CA TRP A 385 20.80 -5.86 0.81
C TRP A 385 19.63 -5.19 0.13
N ASP A 386 19.93 -4.45 -0.91
CA ASP A 386 18.99 -3.69 -1.70
C ASP A 386 19.26 -3.88 -3.20
N GLY A 387 18.31 -3.47 -4.04
CA GLY A 387 18.49 -3.48 -5.48
C GLY A 387 19.58 -2.54 -5.95
N VAL A 388 19.49 -1.27 -5.51
CA VAL A 388 20.47 -0.22 -5.82
C VAL A 388 20.23 1.03 -4.96
N GLY A 389 21.33 1.63 -4.45
CA GLY A 389 21.34 2.91 -3.78
C GLY A 389 22.66 3.63 -4.01
N LEU A 390 22.68 4.95 -3.92
CA LEU A 390 23.93 5.73 -4.04
C LEU A 390 24.75 5.61 -2.76
N GLY A 391 26.00 5.18 -2.90
CA GLY A 391 26.98 5.15 -1.81
C GLY A 391 27.79 6.42 -1.67
N GLU A 392 28.45 6.58 -0.53
CA GLU A 392 29.30 7.74 -0.20
C GLU A 392 30.53 7.89 -1.13
N ASP A 393 30.94 6.79 -1.78
CA ASP A 393 32.03 6.77 -2.77
C ASP A 393 31.55 7.15 -4.18
N GLY A 394 30.30 7.56 -4.35
CA GLY A 394 29.69 7.92 -5.63
C GLY A 394 29.35 6.71 -6.52
N THR A 395 29.50 5.50 -6.02
CA THR A 395 29.13 4.27 -6.74
C THR A 395 27.75 3.77 -6.33
N LEU A 396 27.16 2.92 -7.17
CA LEU A 396 25.90 2.25 -6.85
C LEU A 396 26.19 1.01 -5.98
N TRP A 397 25.58 1.01 -4.81
CA TRP A 397 25.65 -0.07 -3.81
C TRP A 397 24.41 -0.96 -3.90
N GLY A 398 24.53 -2.21 -3.42
CA GLY A 398 23.40 -3.15 -3.43
C GLY A 398 23.50 -4.26 -2.38
N GLY A 399 24.73 -4.66 -1.98
CA GLY A 399 24.94 -5.70 -0.98
C GLY A 399 26.13 -5.35 -0.10
N GLU A 400 25.84 -4.61 0.99
CA GLU A 400 26.85 -3.96 1.82
C GLU A 400 26.83 -4.46 3.25
N ALA A 401 27.98 -4.60 3.88
CA ALA A 401 28.14 -4.75 5.31
C ALA A 401 28.59 -3.43 5.92
N LEU A 402 27.77 -2.88 6.80
CA LEU A 402 28.00 -1.64 7.51
C LEU A 402 28.26 -1.90 8.98
N ALA A 403 29.35 -1.39 9.52
CA ALA A 403 29.67 -1.45 10.95
C ALA A 403 29.58 -0.07 11.58
N GLY A 404 29.00 0.03 12.78
CA GLY A 404 28.86 1.31 13.48
C GLY A 404 27.54 1.45 14.22
N ALA A 405 27.03 2.67 14.24
CA ALA A 405 25.75 3.06 14.82
C ALA A 405 25.07 4.11 13.94
N PRO A 406 23.78 4.43 14.13
CA PRO A 406 23.10 5.52 13.43
C PRO A 406 23.92 6.82 13.47
N GLY A 407 24.13 7.42 12.28
CA GLY A 407 24.95 8.61 12.10
C GLY A 407 26.48 8.38 12.00
N ALA A 408 26.97 7.15 12.22
CA ALA A 408 28.40 6.82 12.21
C ALA A 408 28.69 5.45 11.56
N TRP A 409 28.06 5.20 10.41
CA TRP A 409 28.27 3.96 9.67
C TRP A 409 29.56 3.98 8.85
N ARG A 410 30.22 2.82 8.80
CA ARG A 410 31.38 2.57 7.95
C ARG A 410 31.17 1.27 7.17
N ARG A 411 31.31 1.33 5.86
CA ARG A 411 31.31 0.14 5.01
C ARG A 411 32.54 -0.72 5.31
N VAL A 412 32.34 -1.97 5.68
CA VAL A 412 33.41 -2.92 6.03
C VAL A 412 33.56 -4.05 5.04
N ALA A 413 32.51 -4.36 4.30
CA ALA A 413 32.55 -5.31 3.19
C ALA A 413 31.42 -5.02 2.19
N SER A 414 31.58 -5.55 0.96
CA SER A 414 30.55 -5.52 -0.09
C SER A 414 30.68 -6.76 -0.97
N PHE A 415 29.61 -7.08 -1.70
CA PHE A 415 29.74 -8.00 -2.81
C PHE A 415 30.63 -7.40 -3.91
N ARG A 416 31.26 -8.28 -4.69
CA ARG A 416 32.03 -7.82 -5.86
C ARG A 416 31.10 -7.06 -6.81
N PRO A 417 31.43 -5.81 -7.16
CA PRO A 417 30.64 -5.05 -8.11
C PRO A 417 30.61 -5.72 -9.48
N PHE A 418 29.47 -5.66 -10.15
CA PHE A 418 29.30 -6.07 -11.52
C PHE A 418 28.54 -5.01 -12.31
N ARG A 419 28.67 -5.03 -13.61
CA ARG A 419 27.98 -4.06 -14.46
C ARG A 419 26.50 -4.39 -14.57
N LEU A 420 25.65 -3.37 -14.61
CA LEU A 420 24.20 -3.52 -14.77
C LEU A 420 23.83 -3.25 -16.24
N PRO A 421 23.61 -4.30 -17.07
CA PRO A 421 23.22 -4.13 -18.47
C PRO A 421 21.85 -3.43 -18.56
N GLY A 422 21.79 -2.28 -19.27
CA GLY A 422 20.61 -1.45 -19.37
C GLY A 422 20.37 -0.51 -18.17
N GLY A 423 21.35 -0.33 -17.27
CA GLY A 423 21.27 0.61 -16.15
C GLY A 423 20.07 0.30 -15.22
N GLU A 424 19.19 1.28 -15.01
CA GLU A 424 18.01 1.15 -14.15
C GLU A 424 17.06 -0.01 -14.52
N ARG A 425 17.07 -0.44 -15.79
CA ARG A 425 16.27 -1.59 -16.22
C ARG A 425 16.70 -2.89 -15.52
N ALA A 426 17.96 -3.02 -15.12
CA ALA A 426 18.44 -4.22 -14.43
C ALA A 426 17.76 -4.41 -13.04
N GLY A 427 17.32 -3.34 -12.40
CA GLY A 427 16.53 -3.41 -11.18
C GLY A 427 15.08 -3.88 -11.39
N ARG A 428 14.54 -3.70 -12.59
CA ARG A 428 13.17 -4.11 -12.97
C ARG A 428 13.15 -5.46 -13.71
N GLU A 429 14.25 -5.84 -14.32
CA GLU A 429 14.46 -7.05 -15.13
C GLU A 429 15.59 -7.89 -14.52
N PRO A 430 15.35 -8.70 -13.45
CA PRO A 430 16.39 -9.39 -12.67
C PRO A 430 17.30 -10.33 -13.50
N TRP A 431 16.81 -10.83 -14.63
CA TRP A 431 17.60 -11.65 -15.55
C TRP A 431 18.85 -10.91 -16.08
N ARG A 432 18.80 -9.58 -16.21
CA ARG A 432 19.96 -8.78 -16.61
C ARG A 432 21.08 -8.84 -15.57
N SER A 433 20.72 -8.72 -14.29
CA SER A 433 21.68 -8.87 -13.19
C SER A 433 22.23 -10.30 -13.11
N ALA A 434 21.38 -11.31 -13.32
CA ALA A 434 21.80 -12.70 -13.36
C ALA A 434 22.80 -12.96 -14.51
N ALA A 435 22.52 -12.47 -15.72
CA ALA A 435 23.39 -12.56 -16.86
C ALA A 435 24.76 -11.88 -16.60
N ALA A 436 24.76 -10.69 -16.02
CA ALA A 436 25.99 -9.97 -15.66
C ALA A 436 26.83 -10.71 -14.60
N LEU A 437 26.20 -11.37 -13.63
CA LEU A 437 26.86 -12.20 -12.64
C LEU A 437 27.50 -13.43 -13.27
N HIS A 438 26.79 -14.11 -14.19
CA HIS A 438 27.36 -15.24 -14.96
C HIS A 438 28.56 -14.81 -15.78
N TRP A 439 28.44 -13.69 -16.49
CA TRP A 439 29.55 -13.10 -17.25
C TRP A 439 30.77 -12.81 -16.35
N THR A 440 30.55 -12.13 -15.22
CA THR A 440 31.63 -11.72 -14.30
C THR A 440 32.28 -12.94 -13.62
N SER A 441 31.55 -14.04 -13.48
CA SER A 441 32.01 -15.28 -12.87
C SER A 441 32.58 -16.28 -13.87
N GLU A 442 32.68 -15.90 -15.15
CA GLU A 442 33.14 -16.78 -16.28
C GLU A 442 32.35 -18.10 -16.36
N ARG A 443 31.06 -18.05 -15.99
CA ARG A 443 30.14 -19.17 -16.06
C ARG A 443 29.33 -19.10 -17.35
N PRO A 444 28.92 -20.28 -17.90
CA PRO A 444 27.98 -20.30 -19.03
C PRO A 444 26.71 -19.56 -18.67
N TRP A 445 26.12 -18.87 -19.62
CA TRP A 445 24.91 -18.06 -19.46
C TRP A 445 23.68 -18.86 -19.00
N GLY A 446 23.71 -20.19 -19.16
CA GLY A 446 22.56 -21.04 -18.86
C GLY A 446 21.39 -20.84 -19.82
N ASP A 447 20.31 -21.55 -19.59
CA ASP A 447 19.04 -21.35 -20.30
C ASP A 447 18.33 -20.10 -19.70
N CYS A 448 18.80 -18.91 -20.05
CA CYS A 448 18.11 -17.70 -19.70
C CYS A 448 17.03 -17.43 -20.77
N PRO A 449 15.74 -17.31 -20.40
CA PRO A 449 14.64 -17.25 -21.38
C PRO A 449 14.71 -16.08 -22.36
N ASP A 450 15.49 -15.03 -22.07
CA ASP A 450 15.54 -13.80 -22.85
C ASP A 450 16.97 -13.44 -23.32
N ASN A 451 17.82 -14.45 -23.55
CA ASN A 451 19.19 -14.23 -24.05
C ASN A 451 19.23 -13.60 -25.47
N ASP A 452 18.17 -13.72 -26.25
CA ASP A 452 18.10 -13.19 -27.61
C ASP A 452 18.20 -11.65 -27.66
N GLY A 453 17.83 -10.96 -26.59
CA GLY A 453 17.96 -9.51 -26.47
C GLY A 453 19.31 -8.98 -25.96
N LEU A 454 20.26 -9.86 -25.60
CA LEU A 454 21.59 -9.49 -25.14
C LEU A 454 22.68 -9.69 -26.21
N ALA A 455 22.36 -10.34 -27.31
CA ALA A 455 23.30 -10.61 -28.42
C ALA A 455 23.48 -9.41 -29.35
N GLU A 456 22.65 -8.36 -29.20
CA GLU A 456 22.77 -7.06 -29.84
C GLU A 456 23.38 -6.00 -28.87
#